data_d515d5762672bf79229add77b84c7712
#
_entry.id   d515d5762672bf79229add77b84c7712
#
_cell.length_a   1.000
_cell.length_b   1.000
_cell.length_c   1.000
_cell.angle_alpha   90.00
_cell.angle_beta   90.00
_cell.angle_gamma   90.00
#
_symmetry.space_group_name_H-M   'P 1'
#
loop_
_entity.id
_entity.type
_entity.pdbx_description
1 polymer ?
#
loop_
_entity_poly.entity_id
_entity_poly.type
_entity_poly.pdbx_seq_one_letter_code
_entity_poly.pdbx_strand_id
1 'polypeptide(L)'
;MALFAIFKAMKRDQMLMEAILGKLLEAPEPHLNVTGIAQRLNAEQPVIRHHLHLLEDKGWVAESESGFWRLTNAGHDYLDGTPQQGISLRSLG
;
A
#
# COMPACT_ATOMS: atom_id res chain seq x y z
N MET A 1 26.67 -8.01 -1.08
CA MET A 1 25.64 -8.44 -1.83
C MET A 1 24.34 -8.44 -1.11
N ALA A 2 24.25 -9.08 0.02
CA ALA A 2 23.00 -9.06 0.73
C ALA A 2 22.60 -7.63 1.04
N LEU A 3 23.55 -6.82 1.42
CA LEU A 3 23.27 -5.46 1.73
C LEU A 3 22.75 -4.72 0.53
N PHE A 4 23.35 -4.97 -0.61
CA PHE A 4 22.94 -4.32 -1.81
C PHE A 4 21.52 -4.74 -2.19
N ALA A 5 21.22 -6.00 -2.02
CA ALA A 5 19.89 -6.48 -2.34
C ALA A 5 18.86 -5.88 -1.41
N ILE A 6 19.18 -5.73 -0.15
CA ILE A 6 18.27 -5.14 0.79
C ILE A 6 18.03 -3.68 0.44
N PHE A 7 19.08 -2.98 0.10
CA PHE A 7 18.96 -1.59 -0.26
C PHE A 7 18.07 -1.45 -1.48
N LYS A 8 18.24 -2.33 -2.44
CA LYS A 8 17.42 -2.26 -3.62
C LYS A 8 15.97 -2.53 -3.29
N ALA A 9 15.72 -3.46 -2.40
CA ALA A 9 14.36 -3.78 -2.02
C ALA A 9 13.69 -2.66 -1.25
N MET A 10 14.48 -1.78 -0.66
CA MET A 10 13.91 -0.68 0.10
C MET A 10 13.61 0.54 -0.77
N LYS A 11 13.95 0.49 -2.04
CA LYS A 11 13.61 1.58 -2.92
C LYS A 11 12.12 1.54 -3.17
N ARG A 12 11.58 2.68 -3.57
CA ARG A 12 10.18 2.75 -3.91
C ARG A 12 9.88 1.79 -5.04
N ASP A 13 8.91 0.96 -4.85
CA ASP A 13 8.51 -0.03 -5.81
C ASP A 13 7.03 0.17 -6.08
N GLN A 14 6.71 0.70 -7.23
CA GLN A 14 5.34 1.05 -7.56
C GLN A 14 4.43 -0.17 -7.55
N MET A 15 4.90 -1.29 -8.06
CA MET A 15 4.09 -2.48 -8.07
C MET A 15 3.81 -2.98 -6.66
N LEU A 16 4.79 -2.90 -5.79
CA LEU A 16 4.60 -3.32 -4.43
C LEU A 16 3.65 -2.38 -3.70
N MET A 17 3.77 -1.09 -3.97
CA MET A 17 2.88 -0.13 -3.36
C MET A 17 1.43 -0.41 -3.74
N GLU A 18 1.21 -0.71 -5.01
CA GLU A 18 -0.14 -1.01 -5.46
C GLU A 18 -0.63 -2.34 -4.91
N ALA A 19 0.26 -3.29 -4.76
CA ALA A 19 -0.11 -4.57 -4.16
C ALA A 19 -0.52 -4.40 -2.71
N ILE A 20 0.17 -3.55 -1.98
CA ILE A 20 -0.18 -3.28 -0.60
C ILE A 20 -1.56 -2.63 -0.54
N LEU A 21 -1.80 -1.64 -1.38
CA LEU A 21 -3.09 -0.98 -1.40
C LEU A 21 -4.20 -1.96 -1.74
N GLY A 22 -3.94 -2.85 -2.66
CA GLY A 22 -4.92 -3.85 -3.03
C GLY A 22 -5.25 -4.80 -1.89
N LYS A 23 -4.24 -5.18 -1.11
CA LYS A 23 -4.48 -6.06 0.02
C LYS A 23 -5.28 -5.35 1.10
N LEU A 24 -5.03 -4.08 1.30
CA LEU A 24 -5.81 -3.33 2.26
C LEU A 24 -7.24 -3.17 1.80
N LEU A 25 -7.44 -3.02 0.51
CA LEU A 25 -8.78 -2.91 -0.03
C LEU A 25 -9.56 -4.21 0.20
N GLU A 26 -8.91 -5.34 0.03
CA GLU A 26 -9.54 -6.63 0.18
C GLU A 26 -9.74 -7.04 1.64
N ALA A 27 -9.01 -6.44 2.54
CA ALA A 27 -9.00 -6.91 3.91
C ALA A 27 -10.34 -6.71 4.59
N PRO A 28 -10.80 -7.70 5.28
CA PRO A 28 -12.01 -7.53 6.05
C PRO A 28 -11.65 -6.77 7.31
N GLU A 29 -12.61 -6.43 8.08
CA GLU A 29 -12.37 -5.80 9.36
C GLU A 29 -11.76 -6.81 10.29
N PRO A 30 -10.80 -6.47 11.08
CA PRO A 30 -10.10 -5.21 11.11
C PRO A 30 -9.07 -5.16 10.02
N HIS A 31 -8.41 -4.06 9.91
CA HIS A 31 -7.44 -3.85 8.86
C HIS A 31 -6.18 -4.66 9.15
N LEU A 32 -5.25 -4.64 8.24
CA LEU A 32 -4.06 -5.47 8.34
C LEU A 32 -2.92 -4.74 9.03
N ASN A 33 -2.12 -5.49 9.77
CA ASN A 33 -0.87 -4.93 10.32
C ASN A 33 0.27 -5.33 9.38
N VAL A 34 1.48 -4.87 9.70
CA VAL A 34 2.63 -5.13 8.85
C VAL A 34 2.84 -6.63 8.64
N THR A 35 2.71 -7.40 9.72
CA THR A 35 2.90 -8.84 9.63
C THR A 35 1.89 -9.46 8.67
N GLY A 36 0.64 -9.05 8.77
CA GLY A 36 -0.39 -9.61 7.90
C GLY A 36 -0.18 -9.26 6.44
N ILE A 37 0.23 -8.02 6.18
CA ILE A 37 0.49 -7.62 4.81
C ILE A 37 1.68 -8.38 4.26
N ALA A 38 2.73 -8.48 5.06
CA ALA A 38 3.94 -9.18 4.61
C ALA A 38 3.66 -10.63 4.29
N GLN A 39 2.83 -11.27 5.09
CA GLN A 39 2.48 -12.66 4.84
C GLN A 39 1.70 -12.81 3.53
N ARG A 40 0.75 -11.92 3.32
CA ARG A 40 -0.08 -12.01 2.12
C ARG A 40 0.71 -11.75 0.84
N LEU A 41 1.72 -10.93 0.93
CA LEU A 41 2.51 -10.59 -0.25
C LEU A 41 3.82 -11.36 -0.31
N ASN A 42 4.06 -12.23 0.68
CA ASN A 42 5.29 -13.01 0.74
C ASN A 42 6.50 -12.07 0.67
N ALA A 43 6.46 -11.02 1.45
CA ALA A 43 7.52 -10.01 1.47
C ALA A 43 8.02 -9.84 2.89
N GLU A 44 9.15 -9.20 3.03
CA GLU A 44 9.75 -9.01 4.34
C GLU A 44 9.16 -7.80 5.02
N GLN A 45 9.02 -7.88 6.33
CA GLN A 45 8.37 -6.81 7.08
C GLN A 45 9.05 -5.45 6.93
N PRO A 46 10.38 -5.36 6.95
CA PRO A 46 10.99 -4.04 6.78
C PRO A 46 10.66 -3.40 5.43
N VAL A 47 10.55 -4.21 4.40
CA VAL A 47 10.21 -3.69 3.08
C VAL A 47 8.78 -3.18 3.08
N ILE A 48 7.87 -3.94 3.71
CA ILE A 48 6.48 -3.54 3.78
C ILE A 48 6.36 -2.27 4.59
N ARG A 49 7.04 -2.19 5.73
CA ARG A 49 6.97 -1.03 6.58
C ARG A 49 7.45 0.22 5.85
N HIS A 50 8.54 0.08 5.11
CA HIS A 50 9.08 1.20 4.37
C HIS A 50 8.05 1.72 3.35
N HIS A 51 7.43 0.79 2.62
CA HIS A 51 6.46 1.19 1.61
C HIS A 51 5.17 1.74 2.21
N LEU A 52 4.79 1.23 3.38
CA LEU A 52 3.62 1.78 4.06
C LEU A 52 3.88 3.24 4.45
N HIS A 53 5.09 3.55 4.89
CA HIS A 53 5.38 4.95 5.22
C HIS A 53 5.39 5.83 3.98
N LEU A 54 5.84 5.30 2.85
CA LEU A 54 5.76 6.06 1.61
C LEU A 54 4.30 6.31 1.22
N LEU A 55 3.45 5.32 1.42
CA LEU A 55 2.04 5.47 1.11
C LEU A 55 1.35 6.42 2.08
N GLU A 56 1.79 6.39 3.33
CA GLU A 56 1.26 7.30 4.33
C GLU A 56 1.60 8.73 3.98
N ASP A 57 2.80 8.96 3.49
CA ASP A 57 3.21 10.29 3.08
C ASP A 57 2.34 10.82 1.94
N LYS A 58 1.82 9.93 1.12
CA LYS A 58 0.93 10.34 0.06
C LYS A 58 -0.49 10.51 0.56
N GLY A 59 -0.76 10.11 1.79
CA GLY A 59 -2.09 10.23 2.35
C GLY A 59 -3.02 9.12 1.95
N TRP A 60 -2.51 8.05 1.39
CA TRP A 60 -3.35 6.96 0.89
C TRP A 60 -3.64 5.89 1.92
N VAL A 61 -2.83 5.80 2.97
CA VAL A 61 -3.07 4.86 4.05
C VAL A 61 -2.88 5.57 5.38
N ALA A 62 -3.45 5.01 6.41
CA ALA A 62 -3.31 5.56 7.76
C ALA A 62 -3.12 4.41 8.72
N GLU A 63 -2.36 4.65 9.76
CA GLU A 63 -2.07 3.65 10.77
C GLU A 63 -2.85 3.98 12.04
N SER A 64 -3.45 2.98 12.66
CA SER A 64 -4.13 3.17 13.93
C SER A 64 -3.13 3.08 15.06
N GLU A 65 -3.57 3.39 16.26
CA GLU A 65 -2.71 3.30 17.42
C GLU A 65 -2.28 1.87 17.69
N SER A 66 -3.06 0.91 17.21
CA SER A 66 -2.72 -0.49 17.43
C SER A 66 -1.81 -1.05 16.35
N GLY A 67 -1.41 -0.26 15.42
CA GLY A 67 -0.50 -0.72 14.39
C GLY A 67 -1.17 -1.36 13.19
N PHE A 68 -2.47 -1.15 13.04
CA PHE A 68 -3.18 -1.65 11.87
C PHE A 68 -3.29 -0.54 10.83
N TRP A 69 -3.21 -0.94 9.57
CA TRP A 69 -3.22 0.00 8.46
C TRP A 69 -4.53 -0.11 7.70
N ARG A 70 -4.99 0.99 7.17
CA ARG A 70 -6.21 1.01 6.37
C ARG A 70 -6.05 2.00 5.23
N LEU A 71 -6.88 1.84 4.22
CA LEU A 71 -6.92 2.82 3.15
C LEU A 71 -7.66 4.05 3.62
N THR A 72 -7.19 5.20 3.22
CA THR A 72 -7.93 6.44 3.43
C THR A 72 -8.85 6.64 2.25
N ASN A 73 -9.68 7.68 2.30
CA ASN A 73 -10.50 8.01 1.15
C ASN A 73 -9.65 8.31 -0.07
N ALA A 74 -8.52 8.99 0.16
CA ALA A 74 -7.62 9.27 -0.95
C ALA A 74 -7.03 7.99 -1.52
N GLY A 75 -6.76 7.00 -0.68
CA GLY A 75 -6.26 5.71 -1.16
C GLY A 75 -7.30 4.98 -2.00
N HIS A 76 -8.55 5.01 -1.55
CA HIS A 76 -9.63 4.42 -2.33
C HIS A 76 -9.76 5.13 -3.67
N ASP A 77 -9.68 6.45 -3.67
CA ASP A 77 -9.79 7.22 -4.90
C ASP A 77 -8.68 6.90 -5.86
N TYR A 78 -7.47 6.72 -5.32
CA TYR A 78 -6.35 6.37 -6.16
C TYR A 78 -6.58 5.05 -6.88
N LEU A 79 -7.07 4.04 -6.13
CA LEU A 79 -7.31 2.74 -6.73
C LEU A 79 -8.44 2.80 -7.75
N ASP A 80 -9.48 3.55 -7.44
CA ASP A 80 -10.59 3.68 -8.37
C ASP A 80 -10.20 4.43 -9.62
N GLY A 81 -9.39 5.43 -9.47
CA GLY A 81 -9.04 6.26 -10.59
C GLY A 81 -7.90 5.77 -11.44
N THR A 82 -7.22 4.77 -10.97
CA THR A 82 -6.17 4.29 -11.65
C THR A 82 -6.61 3.60 -12.79
N PRO A 83 -5.95 3.69 -13.46
CA PRO A 83 -5.56 3.87 -14.52
C PRO A 83 -6.52 3.99 -15.39
N GLN A 84 -6.91 4.18 -15.74
CA GLN A 84 -7.48 4.15 -16.67
C GLN A 84 -8.64 4.62 -16.70
N GLN A 85 -9.29 4.21 -16.39
CA GLN A 85 -10.44 4.50 -16.55
C GLN A 85 -10.90 5.39 -15.71
N GLY A 86 -10.56 5.30 -14.76
CA GLY A 86 -11.06 6.16 -13.80
C GLY A 86 -11.04 7.55 -14.27
N ILE A 87 -10.05 7.89 -14.97
CA ILE A 87 -9.90 9.20 -15.42
C ILE A 87 -10.98 9.63 -16.34
N SER A 88 -11.24 8.83 -17.31
CA SER A 88 -12.23 9.23 -18.22
C SER A 88 -13.57 9.28 -17.60
N LEU A 89 -13.87 8.36 -16.74
CA LEU A 89 -15.15 8.36 -16.14
C LEU A 89 -15.37 9.55 -15.28
N ARG A 90 -14.35 9.97 -14.59
CA ARG A 90 -14.51 11.10 -13.77
C ARG A 90 -14.68 12.31 -14.56
N SER A 91 -14.05 12.39 -15.66
CA SER A 91 -14.19 13.54 -16.49
C SER A 91 -15.59 13.64 -16.97
N LEU A 92 -16.22 12.54 -17.21
CA LEU A 92 -17.57 12.57 -17.66
C LEU A 92 -18.52 12.81 -16.52
N GLY A 93 -18.16 12.33 -15.40
CA GLY A 93 -18.98 12.50 -14.26
C GLY A 93 -18.70 13.80 -13.64
#